data_c3a5be9a9ad1d1669e7f93b76a6b4447
#
_entry.id   c3a5be9a9ad1d1669e7f93b76a6b4447
#
_cell.length_a   1.000
_cell.length_b   1.000
_cell.length_c   1.000
_cell.angle_alpha   90.00
_cell.angle_beta   90.00
_cell.angle_gamma   90.00
#
_symmetry.space_group_name_H-M   'P 1'
#
loop_
_entity.id
_entity.type
_entity.pdbx_description
1 polymer ?
#
loop_
_entity_poly.entity_id
_entity_poly.type
_entity_poly.pdbx_seq_one_letter_code
_entity_poly.pdbx_strand_id
1 'polypeptide(L)'
;AVLLASCTTKKSSKNIAVFIPGIMADSPIYANLAKGVQSAVDEFNSDKTDSEKATYFIMEAGTNQAEWSQKIISLCSTGKYDVIISSNPSLPDLVNPITQQFPNQKFILLDAENNGNKNVYSVSYDQTDQAYLTGYISALMSKSHKIALIAAQEYPVMNNILYPYFKKGAEAAISGTECEFRVVGNWYDATKGMEIAANLIKGGVDVILPICGGASQGVITSAVNNKAYIAWFDSNGFDKAPGTVISSTVTKQEKLAQELTNNYLSGKIEWGCAGTVGLKDGYIEFIQDDPIYQDTVPEHVRTKMKKIIENTK
;
A
#
# COMPACT_ATOMS: atom_id res chain seq x y z
N ALA A 1 -12.79 60.81 6.32
CA ALA A 1 -12.83 59.50 6.99
C ALA A 1 -12.77 58.41 5.95
N VAL A 2 -11.61 57.77 5.80
CA VAL A 2 -11.44 56.61 4.92
C VAL A 2 -11.72 55.37 5.77
N LEU A 3 -12.85 54.71 5.52
CA LEU A 3 -13.17 53.41 6.06
C LEU A 3 -12.29 52.35 5.35
N LEU A 4 -11.24 51.92 6.02
CA LEU A 4 -10.52 50.71 5.65
C LEU A 4 -11.42 49.51 5.99
N ALA A 5 -12.14 49.01 4.98
CA ALA A 5 -12.79 47.70 5.09
C ALA A 5 -11.68 46.64 5.16
N SER A 6 -11.40 46.18 6.37
CA SER A 6 -10.61 44.96 6.59
C SER A 6 -11.41 43.78 6.05
N CYS A 7 -11.13 43.35 4.83
CA CYS A 7 -11.53 42.05 4.33
C CYS A 7 -10.76 40.98 5.14
N THR A 8 -11.30 40.60 6.28
CA THR A 8 -10.96 39.32 6.87
C THR A 8 -11.48 38.25 5.94
N THR A 9 -10.59 37.69 5.11
CA THR A 9 -10.87 36.44 4.38
C THR A 9 -11.22 35.40 5.41
N LYS A 10 -12.51 35.06 5.51
CA LYS A 10 -13.03 33.99 6.33
C LYS A 10 -12.28 32.72 5.86
N LYS A 11 -11.39 32.21 6.69
CA LYS A 11 -10.64 30.99 6.39
C LYS A 11 -11.69 29.89 6.23
N SER A 12 -11.94 29.42 5.00
CA SER A 12 -12.95 28.40 4.76
C SER A 12 -12.53 27.10 5.44
N SER A 13 -13.46 26.40 6.07
CA SER A 13 -13.27 25.04 6.57
C SER A 13 -12.77 24.17 5.43
N LYS A 14 -11.77 23.32 5.71
CA LYS A 14 -11.25 22.36 4.73
C LYS A 14 -12.02 21.06 4.80
N ASN A 15 -12.54 20.58 3.68
CA ASN A 15 -13.35 19.36 3.60
C ASN A 15 -12.59 18.30 2.80
N ILE A 16 -12.29 17.18 3.43
CA ILE A 16 -11.52 16.08 2.88
C ILE A 16 -12.43 14.90 2.60
N ALA A 17 -12.36 14.29 1.42
CA ALA A 17 -12.88 12.94 1.21
C ALA A 17 -11.74 11.93 1.22
N VAL A 18 -11.93 10.82 1.92
CA VAL A 18 -11.07 9.65 1.83
C VAL A 18 -11.78 8.61 0.98
N PHE A 19 -11.24 8.35 -0.20
CA PHE A 19 -11.77 7.33 -1.10
C PHE A 19 -10.99 6.03 -0.88
N ILE A 20 -11.70 5.02 -0.41
CA ILE A 20 -11.14 3.67 -0.20
C ILE A 20 -11.52 2.81 -1.41
N PRO A 21 -10.57 2.42 -2.28
CA PRO A 21 -10.85 1.55 -3.42
C PRO A 21 -10.99 0.09 -2.97
N GLY A 22 -12.01 -0.18 -2.18
CA GLY A 22 -12.25 -1.47 -1.54
C GLY A 22 -13.08 -1.36 -0.28
N ILE A 23 -12.78 -2.24 0.66
CA ILE A 23 -13.36 -2.32 2.00
C ILE A 23 -12.23 -2.27 3.02
N MET A 24 -12.32 -1.38 4.02
CA MET A 24 -11.28 -1.19 5.04
C MET A 24 -11.03 -2.45 5.88
N ALA A 25 -12.09 -3.18 6.20
CA ALA A 25 -12.00 -4.40 6.99
C ALA A 25 -11.14 -5.50 6.32
N ASP A 26 -11.03 -5.46 5.00
CA ASP A 26 -10.30 -6.46 4.21
C ASP A 26 -8.84 -6.04 3.94
N SER A 27 -8.48 -4.79 4.26
CA SER A 27 -7.16 -4.25 3.91
C SER A 27 -6.59 -3.33 5.00
N PRO A 28 -5.54 -3.77 5.72
CA PRO A 28 -4.82 -2.92 6.68
C PRO A 28 -4.31 -1.61 6.08
N ILE A 29 -3.92 -1.62 4.80
CA ILE A 29 -3.45 -0.41 4.08
C ILE A 29 -4.55 0.65 4.04
N TYR A 30 -5.79 0.27 3.76
CA TYR A 30 -6.92 1.20 3.71
C TYR A 30 -7.35 1.68 5.10
N ALA A 31 -7.34 0.80 6.09
CA ALA A 31 -7.59 1.18 7.47
C ALA A 31 -6.54 2.20 7.98
N ASN A 32 -5.25 1.96 7.67
CA ASN A 32 -4.16 2.85 8.02
C ASN A 32 -4.22 4.19 7.26
N LEU A 33 -4.65 4.20 6.00
CA LEU A 33 -4.91 5.44 5.26
C LEU A 33 -5.96 6.30 5.98
N ALA A 34 -7.12 5.71 6.29
CA ALA A 34 -8.21 6.41 6.96
C ALA A 34 -7.77 6.94 8.34
N LYS A 35 -7.07 6.12 9.12
CA LYS A 35 -6.55 6.47 10.43
C LYS A 35 -5.53 7.62 10.38
N GLY A 36 -4.63 7.62 9.41
CA GLY A 36 -3.66 8.71 9.24
C GLY A 36 -4.34 10.03 8.89
N VAL A 37 -5.34 10.03 8.01
CA VAL A 37 -6.13 11.22 7.70
C VAL A 37 -6.90 11.70 8.94
N GLN A 38 -7.56 10.81 9.66
CA GLN A 38 -8.27 11.13 10.89
C GLN A 38 -7.34 11.78 11.92
N SER A 39 -6.19 11.17 12.21
CA SER A 39 -5.22 11.69 13.17
C SER A 39 -4.76 13.10 12.81
N ALA A 40 -4.49 13.38 11.54
CA ALA A 40 -4.10 14.72 11.08
C ALA A 40 -5.22 15.75 11.24
N VAL A 41 -6.47 15.37 10.95
CA VAL A 41 -7.62 16.27 11.10
C VAL A 41 -7.90 16.55 12.59
N ASP A 42 -7.82 15.54 13.43
CA ASP A 42 -8.02 15.68 14.89
C ASP A 42 -6.93 16.58 15.50
N GLU A 43 -5.67 16.40 15.11
CA GLU A 43 -4.55 17.25 15.50
C GLU A 43 -4.76 18.69 15.05
N PHE A 44 -5.11 18.91 13.76
CA PHE A 44 -5.38 20.24 13.22
C PHE A 44 -6.52 20.95 13.94
N ASN A 45 -7.56 20.23 14.34
CA ASN A 45 -8.75 20.77 14.98
C ASN A 45 -8.61 21.05 16.47
N SER A 46 -7.53 20.58 17.11
CA SER A 46 -7.36 20.62 18.57
C SER A 46 -7.42 22.03 19.18
N ASP A 47 -7.03 23.05 18.42
CA ASP A 47 -6.98 24.45 18.83
C ASP A 47 -7.92 25.36 18.00
N LYS A 48 -8.83 24.81 17.17
CA LYS A 48 -9.69 25.56 16.25
C LYS A 48 -11.10 25.77 16.78
N THR A 49 -11.68 26.90 16.39
CA THR A 49 -13.12 27.14 16.56
C THR A 49 -13.92 26.31 15.55
N ASP A 50 -15.19 26.04 15.83
CA ASP A 50 -16.02 25.18 14.96
C ASP A 50 -16.09 25.66 13.48
N SER A 51 -15.98 26.96 13.24
CA SER A 51 -15.98 27.52 11.90
C SER A 51 -14.65 27.37 11.14
N GLU A 52 -13.58 26.99 11.81
CA GLU A 52 -12.22 26.83 11.27
C GLU A 52 -11.81 25.36 11.14
N LYS A 53 -12.58 24.46 11.75
CA LYS A 53 -12.30 23.03 11.76
C LYS A 53 -12.32 22.44 10.35
N ALA A 54 -11.36 21.57 10.09
CA ALA A 54 -11.40 20.68 8.94
C ALA A 54 -12.35 19.51 9.21
N THR A 55 -12.94 18.97 8.14
CA THR A 55 -13.78 17.77 8.21
C THR A 55 -13.27 16.71 7.27
N TYR A 56 -13.57 15.45 7.58
CA TYR A 56 -13.32 14.35 6.65
C TYR A 56 -14.55 13.45 6.51
N PHE A 57 -14.64 12.80 5.38
CA PHE A 57 -15.66 11.80 5.05
C PHE A 57 -15.00 10.60 4.40
N ILE A 58 -15.31 9.40 4.83
CA ILE A 58 -14.75 8.16 4.27
C ILE A 58 -15.81 7.52 3.38
N MET A 59 -15.43 7.20 2.13
CA MET A 59 -16.22 6.42 1.20
C MET A 59 -15.50 5.10 0.89
N GLU A 60 -16.10 3.99 1.27
CA GLU A 60 -15.69 2.67 0.81
C GLU A 60 -16.34 2.36 -0.54
N ALA A 61 -15.51 2.14 -1.56
CA ALA A 61 -16.00 1.92 -2.91
C ALA A 61 -16.46 0.49 -3.18
N GLY A 62 -16.19 -0.43 -2.23
CA GLY A 62 -16.47 -1.86 -2.42
C GLY A 62 -15.52 -2.52 -3.42
N THR A 63 -15.73 -3.81 -3.63
CA THR A 63 -14.80 -4.68 -4.37
C THR A 63 -14.98 -4.67 -5.88
N ASN A 64 -16.06 -4.05 -6.38
CA ASN A 64 -16.29 -3.92 -7.83
C ASN A 64 -15.49 -2.77 -8.42
N GLN A 65 -14.31 -3.06 -8.96
CA GLN A 65 -13.40 -2.06 -9.53
C GLN A 65 -14.02 -1.26 -10.69
N ALA A 66 -14.94 -1.85 -11.45
CA ALA A 66 -15.61 -1.17 -12.55
C ALA A 66 -16.44 0.06 -12.09
N GLU A 67 -16.84 0.09 -10.84
CA GLU A 67 -17.62 1.20 -10.26
C GLU A 67 -16.76 2.32 -9.66
N TRP A 68 -15.46 2.10 -9.45
CA TRP A 68 -14.61 3.05 -8.74
C TRP A 68 -14.56 4.42 -9.41
N SER A 69 -14.39 4.45 -10.74
CA SER A 69 -14.40 5.71 -11.49
C SER A 69 -15.69 6.51 -11.28
N GLN A 70 -16.85 5.84 -11.37
CA GLN A 70 -18.15 6.49 -11.18
C GLN A 70 -18.34 7.00 -9.75
N LYS A 71 -17.82 6.29 -8.75
CA LYS A 71 -17.88 6.70 -7.34
C LYS A 71 -16.98 7.92 -7.08
N ILE A 72 -15.78 7.98 -7.69
CA ILE A 72 -14.94 9.20 -7.62
C ILE A 72 -15.63 10.38 -8.29
N ILE A 73 -16.22 10.19 -9.47
CA ILE A 73 -17.00 11.22 -10.18
C ILE A 73 -18.15 11.72 -9.29
N SER A 74 -18.83 10.82 -8.59
CA SER A 74 -19.92 11.20 -7.68
C SER A 74 -19.42 12.10 -6.55
N LEU A 75 -18.27 11.80 -5.95
CA LEU A 75 -17.64 12.67 -4.94
C LEU A 75 -17.31 14.06 -5.51
N CYS A 76 -16.67 14.09 -6.69
CA CYS A 76 -16.31 15.35 -7.35
C CYS A 76 -17.57 16.19 -7.68
N SER A 77 -18.64 15.56 -8.15
CA SER A 77 -19.89 16.21 -8.55
C SER A 77 -20.62 16.88 -7.40
N THR A 78 -20.38 16.48 -6.15
CA THR A 78 -20.97 17.14 -4.98
C THR A 78 -20.45 18.56 -4.78
N GLY A 79 -19.23 18.85 -5.24
CA GLY A 79 -18.52 20.11 -4.97
C GLY A 79 -18.25 20.39 -3.49
N LYS A 80 -18.40 19.37 -2.62
CA LYS A 80 -18.28 19.52 -1.16
C LYS A 80 -16.84 19.38 -0.66
N TYR A 81 -16.01 18.65 -1.39
CA TYR A 81 -14.66 18.25 -0.91
C TYR A 81 -13.59 19.02 -1.66
N ASP A 82 -12.70 19.64 -0.92
CA ASP A 82 -11.57 20.41 -1.48
C ASP A 82 -10.48 19.46 -2.01
N VAL A 83 -10.33 18.31 -1.37
CA VAL A 83 -9.37 17.28 -1.75
C VAL A 83 -9.96 15.87 -1.56
N ILE A 84 -9.59 14.96 -2.44
CA ILE A 84 -9.84 13.52 -2.30
C ILE A 84 -8.50 12.84 -2.06
N ILE A 85 -8.38 12.12 -0.93
CA ILE A 85 -7.18 11.36 -0.56
C ILE A 85 -7.47 9.88 -0.77
N SER A 86 -6.56 9.16 -1.41
CA SER A 86 -6.74 7.74 -1.69
C SER A 86 -5.40 7.02 -1.82
N SER A 87 -5.42 5.69 -1.84
CA SER A 87 -4.22 4.86 -1.98
C SER A 87 -4.51 3.61 -2.81
N ASN A 88 -3.91 3.51 -3.96
CA ASN A 88 -3.84 2.30 -4.79
C ASN A 88 -3.05 2.60 -6.08
N PRO A 89 -2.18 1.69 -6.56
CA PRO A 89 -1.38 1.92 -7.76
C PRO A 89 -2.19 2.06 -9.07
N SER A 90 -3.47 1.65 -9.08
CA SER A 90 -4.35 1.81 -10.25
C SER A 90 -5.06 3.17 -10.32
N LEU A 91 -4.97 4.00 -9.28
CA LEU A 91 -5.70 5.28 -9.21
C LEU A 91 -5.28 6.32 -10.27
N PRO A 92 -4.02 6.44 -10.68
CA PRO A 92 -3.64 7.38 -11.72
C PRO A 92 -4.46 7.26 -13.00
N ASP A 93 -4.73 6.04 -13.45
CA ASP A 93 -5.52 5.77 -14.66
C ASP A 93 -6.98 6.21 -14.51
N LEU A 94 -7.53 6.14 -13.30
CA LEU A 94 -8.89 6.58 -13.01
C LEU A 94 -8.97 8.10 -12.81
N VAL A 95 -8.00 8.69 -12.10
CA VAL A 95 -8.03 10.11 -11.70
C VAL A 95 -7.67 11.05 -12.84
N ASN A 96 -6.71 10.68 -13.71
CA ASN A 96 -6.28 11.56 -14.80
C ASN A 96 -7.42 12.03 -15.72
N PRO A 97 -8.31 11.17 -16.24
CA PRO A 97 -9.45 11.64 -17.04
C PRO A 97 -10.48 12.41 -16.19
N ILE A 98 -10.62 12.10 -14.90
CA ILE A 98 -11.55 12.80 -14.00
C ILE A 98 -11.09 14.24 -13.75
N THR A 99 -9.79 14.51 -13.60
CA THR A 99 -9.26 15.88 -13.42
C THR A 99 -9.51 16.78 -14.64
N GLN A 100 -9.71 16.22 -15.83
CA GLN A 100 -10.10 16.98 -17.02
C GLN A 100 -11.57 17.44 -16.93
N GLN A 101 -12.44 16.60 -16.34
CA GLN A 101 -13.85 16.92 -16.14
C GLN A 101 -14.05 17.85 -14.94
N PHE A 102 -13.23 17.72 -13.91
CA PHE A 102 -13.30 18.48 -12.67
C PHE A 102 -11.97 19.23 -12.40
N PRO A 103 -11.69 20.32 -13.15
CA PRO A 103 -10.37 20.97 -13.16
C PRO A 103 -10.01 21.68 -11.84
N ASN A 104 -10.96 21.83 -10.92
CA ASN A 104 -10.72 22.41 -9.60
C ASN A 104 -10.58 21.36 -8.49
N GLN A 105 -10.97 20.11 -8.75
CA GLN A 105 -10.84 19.04 -7.77
C GLN A 105 -9.38 18.64 -7.58
N LYS A 106 -8.95 18.55 -6.33
CA LYS A 106 -7.59 18.13 -5.95
C LYS A 106 -7.58 16.71 -5.43
N PHE A 107 -6.46 16.00 -5.69
CA PHE A 107 -6.25 14.62 -5.28
C PHE A 107 -4.88 14.47 -4.63
N ILE A 108 -4.83 13.73 -3.53
CA ILE A 108 -3.59 13.21 -2.95
C ILE A 108 -3.63 11.69 -3.06
N LEU A 109 -2.67 11.13 -3.77
CA LEU A 109 -2.61 9.69 -4.03
C LEU A 109 -1.38 9.10 -3.33
N LEU A 110 -1.61 8.10 -2.49
CA LEU A 110 -0.58 7.30 -1.86
C LEU A 110 -0.44 5.98 -2.62
N ASP A 111 0.74 5.36 -2.54
CA ASP A 111 1.06 4.13 -3.26
C ASP A 111 0.77 4.24 -4.77
N ALA A 112 1.07 5.40 -5.32
CA ALA A 112 0.80 5.72 -6.71
C ALA A 112 1.80 6.76 -7.23
N GLU A 113 2.13 6.70 -8.51
CA GLU A 113 2.95 7.70 -9.18
C GLU A 113 2.11 8.45 -10.22
N ASN A 114 1.97 9.76 -10.04
CA ASN A 114 1.24 10.64 -10.95
C ASN A 114 1.93 12.00 -11.02
N ASN A 115 2.87 12.14 -11.92
CA ASN A 115 3.64 13.36 -12.11
C ASN A 115 3.06 14.21 -13.26
N GLY A 116 3.10 15.53 -13.12
CA GLY A 116 2.71 16.50 -14.15
C GLY A 116 1.21 16.84 -14.19
N ASN A 117 0.34 16.14 -13.46
CA ASN A 117 -1.06 16.51 -13.34
C ASN A 117 -1.24 17.57 -12.24
N LYS A 118 -1.44 18.84 -12.62
CA LYS A 118 -1.57 19.99 -11.71
C LYS A 118 -2.65 19.90 -10.63
N ASN A 119 -3.51 18.90 -10.68
CA ASN A 119 -4.55 18.64 -9.70
C ASN A 119 -4.21 17.48 -8.76
N VAL A 120 -3.10 16.81 -8.98
CA VAL A 120 -2.67 15.65 -8.21
C VAL A 120 -1.35 15.92 -7.52
N TYR A 121 -1.23 15.47 -6.28
CA TYR A 121 0.04 15.21 -5.62
C TYR A 121 0.08 13.72 -5.29
N SER A 122 1.16 13.05 -5.59
CA SER A 122 1.27 11.62 -5.33
C SER A 122 2.56 11.25 -4.61
N VAL A 123 2.52 10.18 -3.83
CA VAL A 123 3.72 9.59 -3.22
C VAL A 123 3.66 8.08 -3.43
N SER A 124 4.67 7.56 -4.10
CA SER A 124 4.91 6.13 -4.26
C SER A 124 5.86 5.61 -3.19
N TYR A 125 5.84 4.29 -2.96
CA TYR A 125 6.87 3.62 -2.17
C TYR A 125 7.98 3.10 -3.09
N ASP A 126 9.25 3.36 -2.75
CA ASP A 126 10.36 2.62 -3.33
C ASP A 126 10.42 1.23 -2.71
N GLN A 127 9.78 0.30 -3.37
CA GLN A 127 9.64 -1.07 -2.92
C GLN A 127 10.79 -1.97 -3.38
N THR A 128 11.85 -1.41 -3.94
CA THR A 128 13.04 -2.13 -4.41
C THR A 128 13.64 -2.98 -3.30
N ASP A 129 13.98 -2.35 -2.18
CA ASP A 129 14.57 -3.06 -1.03
C ASP A 129 13.56 -3.98 -0.35
N GLN A 130 12.29 -3.60 -0.30
CA GLN A 130 11.21 -4.42 0.24
C GLN A 130 11.08 -5.75 -0.51
N ALA A 131 10.99 -5.68 -1.83
CA ALA A 131 10.90 -6.85 -2.69
C ALA A 131 12.16 -7.72 -2.64
N TYR A 132 13.34 -7.09 -2.66
CA TYR A 132 14.62 -7.77 -2.56
C TYR A 132 14.75 -8.57 -1.26
N LEU A 133 14.50 -7.94 -0.11
CA LEU A 133 14.59 -8.60 1.20
C LEU A 133 13.56 -9.73 1.34
N THR A 134 12.36 -9.55 0.77
CA THR A 134 11.32 -10.58 0.77
C THR A 134 11.72 -11.79 -0.10
N GLY A 135 12.29 -11.54 -1.26
CA GLY A 135 12.84 -12.62 -2.11
C GLY A 135 14.00 -13.35 -1.44
N TYR A 136 14.89 -12.60 -0.79
CA TYR A 136 16.04 -13.12 -0.09
C TYR A 136 15.65 -14.13 1.01
N ILE A 137 14.73 -13.74 1.91
CA ILE A 137 14.24 -14.66 2.96
C ILE A 137 13.45 -15.82 2.37
N SER A 138 12.67 -15.59 1.31
CA SER A 138 11.89 -16.65 0.66
C SER A 138 12.80 -17.78 0.16
N ALA A 139 13.91 -17.44 -0.49
CA ALA A 139 14.89 -18.44 -0.94
C ALA A 139 15.61 -19.13 0.22
N LEU A 140 15.96 -18.41 1.29
CA LEU A 140 16.58 -19.03 2.48
C LEU A 140 15.68 -20.02 3.18
N MET A 141 14.36 -19.84 3.14
CA MET A 141 13.37 -20.70 3.78
C MET A 141 12.86 -21.81 2.86
N SER A 142 13.02 -21.65 1.54
CA SER A 142 12.64 -22.66 0.57
C SER A 142 13.56 -23.89 0.64
N LYS A 143 12.94 -25.07 0.66
CA LYS A 143 13.65 -26.36 0.57
C LYS A 143 13.70 -26.89 -0.85
N SER A 144 12.69 -26.54 -1.65
CA SER A 144 12.59 -26.95 -3.05
C SER A 144 13.39 -26.06 -4.00
N HIS A 145 13.84 -24.89 -3.53
CA HIS A 145 14.39 -23.79 -4.34
C HIS A 145 13.41 -23.29 -5.41
N LYS A 146 12.10 -23.46 -5.18
CA LYS A 146 11.02 -22.94 -6.01
C LYS A 146 10.14 -22.06 -5.18
N ILE A 147 10.08 -20.78 -5.54
CA ILE A 147 9.25 -19.78 -4.89
C ILE A 147 8.34 -19.09 -5.90
N ALA A 148 7.30 -18.41 -5.44
CA ALA A 148 6.39 -17.71 -6.35
C ALA A 148 5.96 -16.35 -5.80
N LEU A 149 5.62 -15.44 -6.73
CA LEU A 149 4.86 -14.23 -6.48
C LEU A 149 3.50 -14.34 -7.16
N ILE A 150 2.42 -14.12 -6.40
CA ILE A 150 1.05 -14.04 -6.93
C ILE A 150 0.59 -12.59 -6.82
N ALA A 151 0.39 -11.94 -7.96
CA ALA A 151 -0.09 -10.56 -8.07
C ALA A 151 -1.59 -10.49 -8.29
N ALA A 152 -2.23 -9.40 -7.84
CA ALA A 152 -3.62 -9.11 -8.20
C ALA A 152 -3.75 -8.81 -9.70
N GLN A 153 -2.88 -7.95 -10.20
CA GLN A 153 -2.85 -7.47 -11.59
C GLN A 153 -1.41 -7.18 -12.00
N GLU A 154 -1.17 -7.04 -13.29
CA GLU A 154 0.05 -6.46 -13.82
C GLU A 154 -0.07 -4.94 -13.84
N TYR A 155 0.95 -4.25 -13.36
CA TYR A 155 1.10 -2.80 -13.40
C TYR A 155 2.59 -2.43 -13.35
N PRO A 156 2.98 -1.18 -13.70
CA PRO A 156 4.38 -0.83 -13.89
C PRO A 156 5.30 -1.18 -12.72
N VAL A 157 4.88 -0.90 -11.49
CA VAL A 157 5.67 -1.22 -10.28
C VAL A 157 5.81 -2.73 -10.09
N MET A 158 4.74 -3.52 -10.32
CA MET A 158 4.78 -4.97 -10.23
C MET A 158 5.79 -5.56 -11.22
N ASN A 159 5.72 -5.12 -12.48
CA ASN A 159 6.51 -5.70 -13.56
C ASN A 159 7.96 -5.22 -13.57
N ASN A 160 8.22 -3.97 -13.14
CA ASN A 160 9.54 -3.36 -13.24
C ASN A 160 10.33 -3.37 -11.92
N ILE A 161 9.64 -3.50 -10.78
CA ILE A 161 10.26 -3.44 -9.44
C ILE A 161 9.96 -4.71 -8.64
N LEU A 162 8.70 -4.97 -8.29
CA LEU A 162 8.37 -5.99 -7.31
C LEU A 162 8.85 -7.38 -7.71
N TYR A 163 8.42 -7.88 -8.85
CA TYR A 163 8.83 -9.21 -9.30
C TYR A 163 10.33 -9.30 -9.66
N PRO A 164 10.94 -8.36 -10.41
CA PRO A 164 12.37 -8.38 -10.69
C PRO A 164 13.26 -8.36 -9.45
N TYR A 165 12.95 -7.52 -8.46
CA TYR A 165 13.77 -7.43 -7.24
C TYR A 165 13.50 -8.58 -6.27
N PHE A 166 12.29 -9.11 -6.20
CA PHE A 166 12.00 -10.37 -5.51
C PHE A 166 12.87 -11.51 -6.07
N LYS A 167 12.93 -11.68 -7.39
CA LYS A 167 13.79 -12.64 -8.06
C LYS A 167 15.27 -12.38 -7.79
N LYS A 168 15.71 -11.11 -7.86
CA LYS A 168 17.10 -10.71 -7.59
C LYS A 168 17.52 -11.04 -6.14
N GLY A 169 16.63 -10.78 -5.18
CA GLY A 169 16.86 -11.12 -3.79
C GLY A 169 16.97 -12.64 -3.57
N ALA A 170 16.11 -13.41 -4.20
CA ALA A 170 16.13 -14.86 -4.15
C ALA A 170 17.44 -15.44 -4.70
N GLU A 171 17.86 -15.00 -5.89
CA GLU A 171 19.11 -15.41 -6.52
C GLU A 171 20.34 -15.04 -5.68
N ALA A 172 20.34 -13.88 -5.03
CA ALA A 172 21.41 -13.44 -4.16
C ALA A 172 21.53 -14.28 -2.87
N ALA A 173 20.41 -14.82 -2.38
CA ALA A 173 20.39 -15.67 -1.19
C ALA A 173 20.82 -17.11 -1.51
N ILE A 174 20.24 -17.69 -2.57
CA ILE A 174 20.48 -19.06 -3.04
C ILE A 174 20.47 -19.03 -4.57
N SER A 175 21.64 -19.17 -5.17
CA SER A 175 21.76 -19.19 -6.64
C SER A 175 20.99 -20.37 -7.26
N GLY A 176 20.32 -20.09 -8.37
CA GLY A 176 19.48 -21.05 -9.08
C GLY A 176 18.08 -21.22 -8.51
N THR A 177 17.66 -20.37 -7.57
CA THR A 177 16.27 -20.38 -7.10
C THR A 177 15.30 -20.02 -8.23
N GLU A 178 14.36 -20.92 -8.51
CA GLU A 178 13.31 -20.70 -9.49
C GLU A 178 12.21 -19.81 -8.91
N CYS A 179 11.86 -18.73 -9.63
CA CYS A 179 10.81 -17.78 -9.23
C CYS A 179 9.68 -17.82 -10.24
N GLU A 180 8.49 -18.26 -9.83
CA GLU A 180 7.28 -18.21 -10.66
C GLU A 180 6.48 -16.94 -10.43
N PHE A 181 5.79 -16.48 -11.48
CA PHE A 181 4.89 -15.32 -11.42
C PHE A 181 3.51 -15.71 -11.91
N ARG A 182 2.48 -15.37 -11.13
CA ARG A 182 1.07 -15.62 -11.48
C ARG A 182 0.22 -14.40 -11.17
N VAL A 183 -0.88 -14.26 -11.88
CA VAL A 183 -1.82 -13.14 -11.77
C VAL A 183 -3.21 -13.65 -11.48
N VAL A 184 -3.86 -13.10 -10.46
CA VAL A 184 -5.27 -13.40 -10.11
C VAL A 184 -6.21 -12.76 -11.13
N GLY A 185 -5.94 -11.52 -11.53
CA GLY A 185 -6.76 -10.72 -12.44
C GLY A 185 -7.62 -9.66 -11.72
N ASN A 186 -7.71 -9.70 -10.40
CA ASN A 186 -8.36 -8.70 -9.56
C ASN A 186 -7.87 -8.78 -8.11
N TRP A 187 -8.26 -7.81 -7.27
CA TRP A 187 -7.80 -7.70 -5.88
C TRP A 187 -8.59 -8.53 -4.86
N TYR A 188 -9.66 -9.25 -5.24
CA TYR A 188 -10.63 -9.78 -4.27
C TYR A 188 -11.05 -11.23 -4.47
N ASP A 189 -10.63 -11.90 -5.56
CA ASP A 189 -11.02 -13.29 -5.85
C ASP A 189 -10.18 -14.29 -5.04
N ALA A 190 -10.58 -14.53 -3.81
CA ALA A 190 -9.90 -15.47 -2.92
C ALA A 190 -9.97 -16.92 -3.44
N THR A 191 -11.04 -17.30 -4.13
CA THR A 191 -11.17 -18.65 -4.72
C THR A 191 -10.09 -18.87 -5.77
N LYS A 192 -9.93 -17.94 -6.69
CA LYS A 192 -8.89 -18.00 -7.72
C LYS A 192 -7.49 -17.91 -7.13
N GLY A 193 -7.28 -17.07 -6.10
CA GLY A 193 -6.02 -17.02 -5.34
C GLY A 193 -5.66 -18.38 -4.75
N MET A 194 -6.62 -19.07 -4.14
CA MET A 194 -6.44 -20.41 -3.59
C MET A 194 -6.09 -21.46 -4.66
N GLU A 195 -6.79 -21.45 -5.79
CA GLU A 195 -6.53 -22.37 -6.92
C GLU A 195 -5.14 -22.19 -7.51
N ILE A 196 -4.72 -20.95 -7.75
CA ILE A 196 -3.38 -20.60 -8.25
C ILE A 196 -2.31 -21.11 -7.28
N ALA A 197 -2.45 -20.82 -6.00
CA ALA A 197 -1.50 -21.26 -4.97
C ALA A 197 -1.42 -22.79 -4.88
N ALA A 198 -2.57 -23.49 -4.89
CA ALA A 198 -2.59 -24.96 -4.88
C ALA A 198 -1.86 -25.58 -6.09
N ASN A 199 -2.03 -25.00 -7.28
CA ASN A 199 -1.35 -25.45 -8.49
C ASN A 199 0.17 -25.21 -8.42
N LEU A 200 0.61 -24.05 -7.91
CA LEU A 200 2.02 -23.75 -7.70
C LEU A 200 2.67 -24.72 -6.70
N ILE A 201 2.00 -24.97 -5.57
CA ILE A 201 2.50 -25.89 -4.54
C ILE A 201 2.58 -27.32 -5.08
N LYS A 202 1.59 -27.76 -5.86
CA LYS A 202 1.65 -29.05 -6.56
C LYS A 202 2.81 -29.12 -7.55
N GLY A 203 3.20 -27.99 -8.15
CA GLY A 203 4.39 -27.84 -9.02
C GLY A 203 5.72 -27.79 -8.26
N GLY A 204 5.69 -27.86 -6.92
CA GLY A 204 6.88 -27.88 -6.06
C GLY A 204 7.25 -26.53 -5.44
N VAL A 205 6.47 -25.46 -5.66
CA VAL A 205 6.65 -24.19 -4.95
C VAL A 205 6.37 -24.39 -3.45
N ASP A 206 7.27 -23.95 -2.58
CA ASP A 206 7.12 -24.09 -1.13
C ASP A 206 7.15 -22.76 -0.36
N VAL A 207 7.38 -21.62 -1.05
CA VAL A 207 7.22 -20.27 -0.49
C VAL A 207 6.48 -19.39 -1.50
N ILE A 208 5.44 -18.69 -1.05
CA ILE A 208 4.63 -17.81 -1.90
C ILE A 208 4.57 -16.40 -1.28
N LEU A 209 4.80 -15.38 -2.12
CA LEU A 209 4.53 -13.98 -1.81
C LEU A 209 3.21 -13.56 -2.48
N PRO A 210 2.10 -13.40 -1.75
CA PRO A 210 0.87 -12.86 -2.30
C PRO A 210 0.86 -11.32 -2.22
N ILE A 211 0.78 -10.65 -3.36
CA ILE A 211 0.51 -9.22 -3.49
C ILE A 211 -0.81 -9.07 -4.26
N CYS A 212 -1.89 -9.53 -3.64
CA CYS A 212 -3.19 -9.62 -4.32
C CYS A 212 -4.40 -9.23 -3.42
N GLY A 213 -4.17 -8.35 -2.45
CA GLY A 213 -5.24 -7.79 -1.60
C GLY A 213 -6.06 -8.87 -0.90
N GLY A 214 -7.39 -8.79 -0.96
CA GLY A 214 -8.32 -9.76 -0.38
C GLY A 214 -8.18 -11.17 -0.96
N ALA A 215 -7.73 -11.31 -2.21
CA ALA A 215 -7.44 -12.62 -2.82
C ALA A 215 -6.33 -13.38 -2.09
N SER A 216 -5.46 -12.69 -1.34
CA SER A 216 -4.41 -13.30 -0.52
C SER A 216 -4.94 -14.26 0.55
N GLN A 217 -6.19 -14.10 1.00
CA GLN A 217 -6.80 -15.01 1.96
C GLN A 217 -6.87 -16.46 1.43
N GLY A 218 -7.21 -16.61 0.15
CA GLY A 218 -7.20 -17.90 -0.52
C GLY A 218 -5.79 -18.49 -0.64
N VAL A 219 -4.80 -17.66 -0.93
CA VAL A 219 -3.39 -18.08 -1.01
C VAL A 219 -2.90 -18.58 0.34
N ILE A 220 -3.18 -17.84 1.44
CA ILE A 220 -2.83 -18.26 2.81
C ILE A 220 -3.50 -19.61 3.13
N THR A 221 -4.80 -19.75 2.86
CA THR A 221 -5.54 -20.99 3.10
C THR A 221 -4.87 -22.18 2.39
N SER A 222 -4.51 -21.99 1.12
CA SER A 222 -3.82 -23.04 0.34
C SER A 222 -2.45 -23.39 0.93
N ALA A 223 -1.66 -22.38 1.32
CA ALA A 223 -0.34 -22.57 1.91
C ALA A 223 -0.41 -23.35 3.24
N VAL A 224 -1.34 -22.98 4.14
CA VAL A 224 -1.56 -23.68 5.41
C VAL A 224 -1.92 -25.15 5.17
N ASN A 225 -2.88 -25.41 4.28
CA ASN A 225 -3.38 -26.76 4.00
C ASN A 225 -2.28 -27.67 3.38
N ASN A 226 -1.36 -27.08 2.64
CA ASN A 226 -0.31 -27.83 1.92
C ASN A 226 1.08 -27.66 2.54
N LYS A 227 1.20 -27.05 3.73
CA LYS A 227 2.46 -26.84 4.46
C LYS A 227 3.53 -26.08 3.66
N ALA A 228 3.10 -25.13 2.82
CA ALA A 228 3.96 -24.15 2.19
C ALA A 228 4.06 -22.90 3.07
N TYR A 229 5.07 -22.07 2.84
CA TYR A 229 5.27 -20.81 3.55
C TYR A 229 4.69 -19.62 2.80
N ILE A 230 4.41 -18.56 3.54
CA ILE A 230 3.98 -17.26 3.04
C ILE A 230 5.01 -16.20 3.43
N ALA A 231 5.51 -15.45 2.47
CA ALA A 231 6.14 -14.15 2.72
C ALA A 231 5.05 -13.08 2.63
N TRP A 232 5.00 -12.14 3.58
CA TRP A 232 3.91 -11.16 3.64
C TRP A 232 4.41 -9.75 3.35
N PHE A 233 3.53 -8.93 2.76
CA PHE A 233 3.85 -7.61 2.21
C PHE A 233 2.92 -6.52 2.77
N ASP A 234 3.42 -5.29 2.89
CA ASP A 234 2.72 -4.04 3.23
C ASP A 234 2.17 -3.91 4.66
N SER A 235 2.06 -4.98 5.41
CA SER A 235 1.60 -4.96 6.80
C SER A 235 2.24 -6.08 7.62
N ASN A 236 2.11 -6.05 8.97
CA ASN A 236 2.44 -7.21 9.79
C ASN A 236 1.40 -8.31 9.54
N GLY A 237 1.84 -9.45 9.04
CA GLY A 237 0.99 -10.58 8.70
C GLY A 237 1.28 -11.84 9.50
N PHE A 238 2.13 -11.80 10.52
CA PHE A 238 2.52 -13.01 11.27
C PHE A 238 1.35 -13.69 11.98
N ASP A 239 0.38 -12.91 12.45
CA ASP A 239 -0.85 -13.39 13.10
C ASP A 239 -1.87 -14.02 12.15
N LYS A 240 -1.76 -13.80 10.84
CA LYS A 240 -2.69 -14.36 9.83
C LYS A 240 -2.56 -15.87 9.69
N ALA A 241 -1.36 -16.41 9.86
CA ALA A 241 -1.08 -17.83 9.85
C ALA A 241 0.24 -18.10 10.60
N PRO A 242 0.22 -18.16 11.95
CA PRO A 242 1.40 -18.43 12.76
C PRO A 242 2.09 -19.73 12.34
N GLY A 243 3.42 -19.69 12.19
CA GLY A 243 4.22 -20.83 11.71
C GLY A 243 4.21 -21.03 10.19
N THR A 244 3.34 -20.34 9.45
CA THR A 244 3.29 -20.35 7.98
C THR A 244 3.85 -19.05 7.39
N VAL A 245 3.56 -17.90 8.01
CA VAL A 245 4.13 -16.61 7.59
C VAL A 245 5.56 -16.50 8.12
N ILE A 246 6.52 -16.36 7.19
CA ILE A 246 7.97 -16.36 7.50
C ILE A 246 8.61 -14.98 7.46
N SER A 247 7.91 -14.00 6.90
CA SER A 247 8.38 -12.62 6.85
C SER A 247 7.21 -11.66 6.75
N SER A 248 7.41 -10.46 7.27
CA SER A 248 6.49 -9.34 7.08
C SER A 248 7.32 -8.09 6.79
N THR A 249 6.99 -7.43 5.68
CA THR A 249 7.48 -6.09 5.36
C THR A 249 6.32 -5.11 5.45
N VAL A 250 6.54 -3.97 6.05
CA VAL A 250 5.47 -3.02 6.39
C VAL A 250 5.71 -1.70 5.70
N THR A 251 4.70 -1.18 5.01
CA THR A 251 4.64 0.22 4.61
C THR A 251 4.00 1.05 5.72
N LYS A 252 4.62 2.17 6.07
CA LYS A 252 4.11 3.06 7.13
C LYS A 252 3.00 3.97 6.59
N GLN A 253 1.94 3.36 6.09
CA GLN A 253 0.82 4.03 5.41
C GLN A 253 0.13 5.06 6.29
N GLU A 254 -0.12 4.76 7.58
CA GLU A 254 -0.72 5.70 8.53
C GLU A 254 0.15 6.97 8.68
N LYS A 255 1.47 6.78 8.89
CA LYS A 255 2.42 7.90 9.00
C LYS A 255 2.41 8.76 7.74
N LEU A 256 2.50 8.16 6.56
CA LEU A 256 2.49 8.89 5.30
C LEU A 256 1.17 9.64 5.08
N ALA A 257 0.04 8.98 5.35
CA ALA A 257 -1.28 9.60 5.22
C ALA A 257 -1.44 10.80 6.17
N GLN A 258 -1.01 10.67 7.42
CA GLN A 258 -1.03 11.76 8.40
C GLN A 258 -0.16 12.93 7.94
N GLU A 259 1.07 12.67 7.51
CA GLU A 259 1.99 13.71 7.04
C GLU A 259 1.47 14.45 5.81
N LEU A 260 0.98 13.74 4.80
CA LEU A 260 0.43 14.36 3.59
C LEU A 260 -0.84 15.16 3.89
N THR A 261 -1.66 14.71 4.81
CA THR A 261 -2.84 15.45 5.25
C THR A 261 -2.44 16.71 6.01
N ASN A 262 -1.46 16.65 6.91
CA ASN A 262 -0.91 17.81 7.60
C ASN A 262 -0.30 18.83 6.61
N ASN A 263 0.42 18.34 5.59
CA ASN A 263 0.95 19.20 4.53
C ASN A 263 -0.16 19.87 3.73
N TYR A 264 -1.25 19.15 3.43
CA TYR A 264 -2.43 19.74 2.79
C TYR A 264 -3.10 20.79 3.68
N LEU A 265 -3.35 20.49 4.95
CA LEU A 265 -3.99 21.40 5.88
C LEU A 265 -3.18 22.67 6.11
N SER A 266 -1.86 22.59 6.08
CA SER A 266 -0.93 23.73 6.18
C SER A 266 -0.61 24.42 4.84
N GLY A 267 -1.17 23.96 3.72
CA GLY A 267 -0.97 24.58 2.41
C GLY A 267 0.40 24.32 1.79
N LYS A 268 1.08 23.23 2.15
CA LYS A 268 2.45 22.89 1.71
C LYS A 268 2.49 21.89 0.55
N ILE A 269 1.34 21.48 0.00
CA ILE A 269 1.30 20.54 -1.12
C ILE A 269 1.74 21.23 -2.42
N GLU A 270 2.71 20.64 -3.08
CA GLU A 270 3.20 21.06 -4.39
C GLU A 270 2.45 20.30 -5.49
N TRP A 271 1.31 20.84 -5.90
CA TRP A 271 0.45 20.22 -6.91
C TRP A 271 1.15 20.00 -8.24
N GLY A 272 0.98 18.83 -8.82
CA GLY A 272 1.63 18.41 -10.06
C GLY A 272 2.94 17.66 -9.84
N CYS A 273 3.37 17.50 -8.59
CA CYS A 273 4.58 16.76 -8.23
C CYS A 273 4.27 15.35 -7.75
N ALA A 274 5.26 14.47 -7.90
CA ALA A 274 5.28 13.14 -7.33
C ALA A 274 6.52 12.99 -6.43
N GLY A 275 6.35 12.36 -5.29
CA GLY A 275 7.42 11.98 -4.38
C GLY A 275 7.57 10.46 -4.30
N THR A 276 8.69 10.02 -3.72
CA THR A 276 8.95 8.61 -3.44
C THR A 276 9.56 8.48 -2.05
N VAL A 277 9.12 7.50 -1.27
CA VAL A 277 9.63 7.20 0.07
C VAL A 277 9.92 5.71 0.20
N GLY A 278 10.91 5.31 1.00
CA GLY A 278 11.34 3.93 1.04
C GLY A 278 11.86 3.45 2.40
N LEU A 279 12.64 2.39 2.36
CA LEU A 279 13.27 1.79 3.54
C LEU A 279 14.22 2.79 4.24
N LYS A 280 15.03 3.50 3.47
CA LYS A 280 16.00 4.48 3.99
C LYS A 280 15.34 5.70 4.65
N ASP A 281 14.15 6.04 4.21
CA ASP A 281 13.36 7.15 4.75
C ASP A 281 12.49 6.71 5.95
N GLY A 282 12.52 5.42 6.29
CA GLY A 282 11.76 4.86 7.41
C GLY A 282 10.25 4.74 7.13
N TYR A 283 9.86 4.60 5.86
CA TYR A 283 8.47 4.33 5.44
C TYR A 283 8.23 2.87 5.05
N ILE A 284 9.31 2.10 4.90
CA ILE A 284 9.25 0.65 4.76
C ILE A 284 10.10 0.03 5.86
N GLU A 285 9.64 -1.09 6.41
CA GLU A 285 10.33 -1.83 7.46
C GLU A 285 10.21 -3.33 7.23
N PHE A 286 11.29 -4.07 7.43
CA PHE A 286 11.29 -5.52 7.58
C PHE A 286 11.22 -5.84 9.07
N ILE A 287 10.15 -6.51 9.50
CA ILE A 287 9.91 -6.80 10.92
C ILE A 287 10.81 -7.95 11.38
N GLN A 288 11.62 -7.70 12.42
CA GLN A 288 12.56 -8.66 12.97
C GLN A 288 12.30 -9.02 14.44
N ASP A 289 11.54 -8.20 15.16
CA ASP A 289 11.32 -8.28 16.61
C ASP A 289 9.97 -8.93 16.98
N ASP A 290 9.18 -9.36 15.99
CA ASP A 290 7.93 -10.07 16.22
C ASP A 290 8.22 -11.48 16.80
N PRO A 291 7.57 -11.88 17.93
CA PRO A 291 7.78 -13.19 18.54
C PRO A 291 7.47 -14.35 17.58
N ILE A 292 6.44 -14.24 16.73
CA ILE A 292 6.10 -15.30 15.78
C ILE A 292 7.19 -15.45 14.71
N TYR A 293 7.79 -14.34 14.26
CA TYR A 293 8.95 -14.40 13.37
C TYR A 293 10.12 -15.13 14.02
N GLN A 294 10.40 -14.82 15.27
CA GLN A 294 11.52 -15.43 16.01
C GLN A 294 11.32 -16.92 16.25
N ASP A 295 10.08 -17.35 16.46
CA ASP A 295 9.73 -18.76 16.66
C ASP A 295 9.67 -19.55 15.34
N THR A 296 9.21 -18.92 14.26
CA THR A 296 8.99 -19.57 12.96
C THR A 296 10.27 -19.67 12.13
N VAL A 297 11.12 -18.62 12.14
CA VAL A 297 12.30 -18.52 11.29
C VAL A 297 13.54 -18.96 12.04
N PRO A 298 14.30 -19.96 11.54
CA PRO A 298 15.50 -20.45 12.21
C PRO A 298 16.54 -19.36 12.45
N GLU A 299 17.26 -19.46 13.57
CA GLU A 299 18.24 -18.45 13.99
C GLU A 299 19.30 -18.13 12.91
N HIS A 300 19.81 -19.15 12.23
CA HIS A 300 20.80 -18.94 11.17
C HIS A 300 20.24 -18.15 9.97
N VAL A 301 18.93 -18.24 9.68
CA VAL A 301 18.24 -17.43 8.66
C VAL A 301 18.09 -16.01 9.19
N ARG A 302 17.61 -15.83 10.43
CA ARG A 302 17.44 -14.51 11.06
C ARG A 302 18.76 -13.74 11.11
N THR A 303 19.87 -14.41 11.41
CA THR A 303 21.21 -13.80 11.41
C THR A 303 21.61 -13.31 10.02
N LYS A 304 21.35 -14.10 8.96
CA LYS A 304 21.59 -13.65 7.57
C LYS A 304 20.70 -12.47 7.20
N MET A 305 19.41 -12.50 7.59
CA MET A 305 18.47 -11.39 7.34
C MET A 305 18.92 -10.12 8.03
N LYS A 306 19.31 -10.18 9.30
CA LYS A 306 19.83 -9.00 10.02
C LYS A 306 21.01 -8.36 9.28
N LYS A 307 21.97 -9.15 8.86
CA LYS A 307 23.16 -8.67 8.13
C LYS A 307 22.78 -8.00 6.80
N ILE A 308 21.88 -8.61 6.00
CA ILE A 308 21.51 -8.03 4.72
C ILE A 308 20.70 -6.75 4.90
N ILE A 309 19.80 -6.66 5.88
CA ILE A 309 19.01 -5.46 6.19
C ILE A 309 19.93 -4.30 6.62
N GLU A 310 20.95 -4.57 7.46
CA GLU A 310 21.93 -3.58 7.87
C GLU A 310 22.73 -3.03 6.68
N ASN A 311 23.04 -3.87 5.69
CA ASN A 311 23.76 -3.46 4.48
C ASN A 311 22.88 -2.72 3.46
N THR A 312 21.56 -2.81 3.58
CA THR A 312 20.59 -2.17 2.67
C THR A 312 20.20 -0.77 3.16
N LYS A 313 20.29 -0.49 4.46
CA LYS A 313 20.08 0.84 5.07
C LYS A 313 21.26 1.75 4.81
#